data_f90e95a3beded6f75e6409e4763a4b29
#
_entry.id   f90e95a3beded6f75e6409e4763a4b29
#
_cell.length_a   1.000
_cell.length_b   1.000
_cell.length_c   1.000
_cell.angle_alpha   90.00
_cell.angle_beta   90.00
_cell.angle_gamma   90.00
#
_symmetry.space_group_name_H-M   'P 1'
#
loop_
_entity.id
_entity.type
_entity.pdbx_description
1 polymer ?
#
loop_
_entity_poly.entity_id
_entity_poly.type
_entity_poly.pdbx_seq_one_letter_code
_entity_poly.pdbx_strand_id
1 'polypeptide(L)'
;MAHIDSDLMTTRAFFPLPYYARKYLGFLWGKGVTDNDIFWKHFFRLKRHLPVTLIDETEAMLLVELKAPEPWKAYMRTAPSSDVMVFRQLFENKEYAPLVQLIQQRHQEPLLMVDAGANVGYATLFFKQHFPQLQVICIEPDGGNITQIQKNAAVNGLTGVHTEQAGVWSHNCWLELKKDKSKGQEWGFYVVESEAPTALKAVEIVTLPLVQQHGCIDILKIDVEGSEAAIFADQHKAAALLSISRFIAIEIHDDRADRKHIHEQLSANGFTFRESGELTIGCNERLMTAGIG
;
A
#
# COMPACT_ATOMS: atom_id res chain seq x y z
N MET A 1 4.11 8.61 -53.63
CA MET A 1 3.99 7.23 -53.12
C MET A 1 4.48 7.27 -51.68
N ALA A 2 3.56 7.39 -50.77
CA ALA A 2 3.83 7.44 -49.34
C ALA A 2 3.70 6.00 -48.79
N HIS A 3 4.76 5.50 -48.16
CA HIS A 3 4.71 4.28 -47.38
C HIS A 3 3.82 4.55 -46.15
N ILE A 4 2.72 3.85 -46.07
CA ILE A 4 1.87 3.77 -44.88
C ILE A 4 2.47 2.66 -44.03
N ASP A 5 3.04 3.06 -42.88
CA ASP A 5 3.48 2.11 -41.85
C ASP A 5 2.34 1.26 -41.35
N SER A 6 2.53 -0.06 -41.46
CA SER A 6 1.55 -1.12 -41.11
C SER A 6 1.61 -1.55 -39.64
N ASP A 7 2.08 -0.69 -38.73
CA ASP A 7 2.28 -1.04 -37.32
C ASP A 7 1.17 -0.55 -36.35
N LEU A 8 0.01 -0.22 -36.94
CA LEU A 8 -1.12 0.24 -36.14
C LEU A 8 -2.28 -0.77 -36.16
N MET A 9 -2.06 -2.02 -35.76
CA MET A 9 -3.18 -2.93 -35.40
C MET A 9 -2.67 -4.19 -34.70
N THR A 10 -2.32 -4.10 -33.42
CA THR A 10 -2.42 -5.24 -32.51
C THR A 10 -2.87 -4.81 -31.12
N THR A 11 -3.94 -4.03 -31.03
CA THR A 11 -4.78 -4.06 -29.84
C THR A 11 -5.46 -5.42 -29.83
N ARG A 12 -4.85 -6.43 -29.21
CA ARG A 12 -5.51 -7.68 -28.91
C ARG A 12 -6.71 -7.35 -28.03
N ALA A 13 -7.89 -7.31 -28.64
CA ALA A 13 -9.14 -7.26 -27.89
C ALA A 13 -9.14 -8.44 -26.93
N PHE A 14 -9.01 -8.14 -25.63
CA PHE A 14 -8.96 -9.16 -24.59
C PHE A 14 -10.37 -9.76 -24.46
N PHE A 15 -10.56 -10.94 -25.07
CA PHE A 15 -11.80 -11.69 -24.94
C PHE A 15 -11.75 -12.50 -23.63
N PRO A 16 -12.72 -12.35 -22.72
CA PRO A 16 -12.83 -13.19 -21.53
C PRO A 16 -13.08 -14.67 -21.84
N LEU A 17 -13.40 -14.99 -23.11
CA LEU A 17 -13.66 -16.35 -23.58
C LEU A 17 -12.51 -17.35 -23.31
N PRO A 18 -11.22 -17.02 -23.55
CA PRO A 18 -10.14 -17.95 -23.27
C PRO A 18 -10.01 -18.33 -21.80
N TYR A 19 -10.27 -17.41 -20.89
CA TYR A 19 -10.25 -17.68 -19.46
C TYR A 19 -11.34 -18.66 -19.04
N TYR A 20 -12.58 -18.41 -19.43
CA TYR A 20 -13.71 -19.27 -19.10
C TYR A 20 -13.60 -20.63 -19.82
N ALA A 21 -13.13 -20.65 -21.07
CA ALA A 21 -12.87 -21.89 -21.81
C ALA A 21 -11.77 -22.72 -21.16
N ARG A 22 -10.65 -22.14 -20.75
CA ARG A 22 -9.57 -22.83 -20.01
C ARG A 22 -10.04 -23.36 -18.67
N LYS A 23 -10.83 -22.57 -17.93
CA LYS A 23 -11.39 -22.99 -16.64
C LYS A 23 -12.32 -24.19 -16.81
N TYR A 24 -13.18 -24.18 -17.84
CA TYR A 24 -14.10 -25.29 -18.13
C TYR A 24 -13.36 -26.55 -18.58
N LEU A 25 -12.37 -26.39 -19.43
CA LEU A 25 -11.50 -27.51 -19.89
C LEU A 25 -10.59 -28.01 -18.78
N GLY A 26 -10.04 -27.11 -17.93
CA GLY A 26 -9.23 -27.47 -16.78
C GLY A 26 -9.99 -28.27 -15.74
N PHE A 27 -11.26 -27.91 -15.48
CA PHE A 27 -12.15 -28.67 -14.62
C PHE A 27 -12.46 -30.06 -15.18
N LEU A 28 -12.69 -30.18 -16.51
CA LEU A 28 -12.93 -31.43 -17.17
C LEU A 28 -11.68 -32.38 -17.20
N TRP A 29 -10.47 -31.79 -17.09
CA TRP A 29 -9.20 -32.56 -17.14
C TRP A 29 -8.50 -32.67 -15.78
N GLY A 30 -9.18 -32.31 -14.68
CA GLY A 30 -8.64 -32.46 -13.31
C GLY A 30 -7.41 -31.62 -13.02
N LYS A 31 -7.11 -30.56 -13.81
CA LYS A 31 -6.05 -29.61 -13.51
C LYS A 31 -6.51 -28.68 -12.38
N GLY A 32 -5.72 -28.57 -11.32
CA GLY A 32 -5.95 -27.64 -10.22
C GLY A 32 -6.03 -26.19 -10.69
N VAL A 33 -6.64 -25.32 -9.86
CA VAL A 33 -6.67 -23.87 -10.10
C VAL A 33 -5.26 -23.33 -9.98
N THR A 34 -4.78 -22.60 -10.98
CA THR A 34 -3.47 -21.96 -10.99
C THR A 34 -3.54 -20.54 -10.44
N ASP A 35 -2.40 -19.97 -10.00
CA ASP A 35 -2.31 -18.56 -9.58
C ASP A 35 -2.78 -17.62 -10.70
N ASN A 36 -2.48 -17.95 -11.94
CA ASN A 36 -2.95 -17.21 -13.10
C ASN A 36 -4.48 -17.23 -13.22
N ASP A 37 -5.13 -18.36 -12.93
CA ASP A 37 -6.61 -18.44 -12.91
C ASP A 37 -7.21 -17.58 -11.79
N ILE A 38 -6.54 -17.55 -10.63
CA ILE A 38 -6.92 -16.70 -9.49
C ILE A 38 -6.79 -15.23 -9.87
N PHE A 39 -5.64 -14.82 -10.42
CA PHE A 39 -5.40 -13.46 -10.89
C PHE A 39 -6.49 -12.99 -11.85
N TRP A 40 -6.75 -13.72 -12.93
CA TRP A 40 -7.74 -13.33 -13.93
C TRP A 40 -9.17 -13.31 -13.40
N LYS A 41 -9.51 -14.22 -12.47
CA LYS A 41 -10.81 -14.18 -11.78
C LYS A 41 -10.99 -12.86 -11.03
N HIS A 42 -9.97 -12.42 -10.29
CA HIS A 42 -10.00 -11.17 -9.55
C HIS A 42 -10.01 -9.96 -10.50
N PHE A 43 -9.24 -9.99 -11.57
CA PHE A 43 -9.19 -8.93 -12.56
C PHE A 43 -10.54 -8.73 -13.29
N PHE A 44 -11.21 -9.80 -13.70
CA PHE A 44 -12.53 -9.71 -14.32
C PHE A 44 -13.60 -9.24 -13.33
N ARG A 45 -13.50 -9.63 -12.07
CA ARG A 45 -14.37 -9.09 -11.03
C ARG A 45 -14.15 -7.60 -10.86
N LEU A 46 -12.88 -7.15 -10.79
CA LEU A 46 -12.51 -5.75 -10.74
C LEU A 46 -13.16 -4.93 -11.87
N LYS A 47 -13.03 -5.39 -13.12
CA LYS A 47 -13.64 -4.73 -14.28
C LYS A 47 -15.16 -4.69 -14.27
N ARG A 48 -15.81 -5.56 -13.51
CA ARG A 48 -17.28 -5.56 -13.35
C ARG A 48 -17.75 -4.50 -12.36
N HIS A 49 -16.95 -4.23 -11.33
CA HIS A 49 -17.33 -3.37 -10.22
C HIS A 49 -16.76 -1.96 -10.33
N LEU A 50 -15.67 -1.79 -11.05
CA LEU A 50 -15.01 -0.52 -11.26
C LEU A 50 -14.88 -0.19 -12.75
N PRO A 51 -14.90 1.11 -13.11
CA PRO A 51 -14.71 1.57 -14.50
C PRO A 51 -13.21 1.49 -14.89
N VAL A 52 -12.68 0.27 -14.88
CA VAL A 52 -11.29 -0.02 -15.22
C VAL A 52 -11.15 -0.41 -16.68
N THR A 53 -10.27 0.26 -17.40
CA THR A 53 -9.88 -0.05 -18.77
C THR A 53 -8.46 -0.60 -18.79
N LEU A 54 -8.24 -1.70 -19.51
CA LEU A 54 -6.90 -2.20 -19.82
C LEU A 54 -6.31 -1.33 -20.95
N ILE A 55 -5.16 -0.72 -20.70
CA ILE A 55 -4.47 0.15 -21.65
C ILE A 55 -3.39 -0.62 -22.41
N ASP A 56 -2.60 -1.42 -21.66
CA ASP A 56 -1.49 -2.19 -22.21
C ASP A 56 -1.32 -3.50 -21.44
N GLU A 57 -0.77 -4.50 -22.10
CA GLU A 57 -0.57 -5.85 -21.52
C GLU A 57 0.73 -6.46 -22.01
N THR A 58 1.50 -6.97 -21.07
CA THR A 58 2.62 -7.90 -21.32
C THR A 58 2.36 -9.21 -20.55
N GLU A 59 3.21 -10.23 -20.75
CA GLU A 59 3.08 -11.47 -19.97
C GLU A 59 3.20 -11.27 -18.46
N ALA A 60 3.99 -10.28 -18.03
CA ALA A 60 4.30 -10.04 -16.63
C ALA A 60 3.53 -8.84 -16.01
N MET A 61 2.88 -8.01 -16.80
CA MET A 61 2.33 -6.74 -16.32
C MET A 61 1.17 -6.22 -17.16
N LEU A 62 0.17 -5.68 -16.49
CA LEU A 62 -0.92 -4.92 -17.08
C LEU A 62 -0.74 -3.44 -16.75
N LEU A 63 -1.08 -2.56 -17.70
CA LEU A 63 -1.34 -1.15 -17.43
C LEU A 63 -2.85 -0.94 -17.49
N VAL A 64 -3.43 -0.51 -16.38
CA VAL A 64 -4.86 -0.24 -16.28
C VAL A 64 -5.12 1.24 -16.01
N GLU A 65 -6.28 1.72 -16.46
CA GLU A 65 -6.78 3.06 -16.16
C GLU A 65 -8.12 2.95 -15.40
N LEU A 66 -8.20 3.62 -14.26
CA LEU A 66 -9.44 3.83 -13.52
C LEU A 66 -9.97 5.21 -13.85
N LYS A 67 -11.23 5.30 -14.33
CA LYS A 67 -11.81 6.50 -14.93
C LYS A 67 -12.61 7.41 -13.99
N ALA A 68 -12.58 7.19 -12.68
CA ALA A 68 -13.40 7.97 -11.76
C ALA A 68 -12.68 8.23 -10.43
N PRO A 69 -12.87 9.41 -9.79
CA PRO A 69 -13.48 10.65 -10.34
C PRO A 69 -12.58 11.33 -11.38
N GLU A 70 -11.26 11.33 -11.20
CA GLU A 70 -10.26 11.75 -12.19
C GLU A 70 -9.53 10.50 -12.71
N PRO A 71 -9.23 10.44 -14.02
CA PRO A 71 -8.57 9.28 -14.60
C PRO A 71 -7.13 9.18 -14.09
N TRP A 72 -6.75 7.99 -13.63
CA TRP A 72 -5.39 7.66 -13.23
C TRP A 72 -5.05 6.23 -13.60
N LYS A 73 -3.76 5.92 -13.65
CA LYS A 73 -3.26 4.65 -14.16
C LYS A 73 -2.53 3.88 -13.08
N ALA A 74 -2.52 2.57 -13.22
CA ALA A 74 -1.72 1.69 -12.39
C ALA A 74 -1.10 0.57 -13.21
N TYR A 75 0.16 0.31 -12.95
CA TYR A 75 0.77 -0.94 -13.34
C TYR A 75 0.39 -2.02 -12.33
N MET A 76 0.06 -3.20 -12.84
CA MET A 76 -0.36 -4.35 -12.06
C MET A 76 0.40 -5.56 -12.57
N ARG A 77 1.23 -6.16 -11.75
CA ARG A 77 1.94 -7.40 -12.11
C ARG A 77 0.92 -8.53 -12.21
N THR A 78 1.14 -9.43 -13.17
CA THR A 78 0.33 -10.64 -13.31
C THR A 78 0.72 -11.68 -12.27
N ALA A 79 0.05 -12.83 -12.27
CA ALA A 79 0.41 -13.93 -11.36
C ALA A 79 1.91 -14.30 -11.46
N PRO A 80 2.52 -14.68 -10.31
CA PRO A 80 1.90 -15.00 -9.02
C PRO A 80 1.68 -13.80 -8.08
N SER A 81 1.70 -12.57 -8.57
CA SER A 81 1.58 -11.35 -7.77
C SER A 81 0.20 -11.19 -7.10
N SER A 82 0.20 -10.50 -5.96
CA SER A 82 -1.01 -10.09 -5.21
C SER A 82 -1.61 -8.76 -5.69
N ASP A 83 -0.97 -8.07 -6.62
CA ASP A 83 -1.31 -6.70 -7.02
C ASP A 83 -2.81 -6.48 -7.31
N VAL A 84 -3.45 -7.41 -8.02
CA VAL A 84 -4.89 -7.32 -8.32
C VAL A 84 -5.77 -7.37 -7.07
N MET A 85 -5.33 -8.08 -6.03
CA MET A 85 -6.09 -8.18 -4.78
C MET A 85 -5.92 -6.94 -3.93
N VAL A 86 -4.70 -6.44 -3.79
CA VAL A 86 -4.41 -5.15 -3.12
C VAL A 86 -5.13 -4.00 -3.83
N PHE A 87 -5.12 -3.97 -5.17
CA PHE A 87 -5.86 -2.97 -5.93
C PHE A 87 -7.37 -3.02 -5.63
N ARG A 88 -7.95 -4.21 -5.54
CA ARG A 88 -9.36 -4.37 -5.21
C ARG A 88 -9.68 -3.92 -3.79
N GLN A 89 -8.83 -4.24 -2.84
CA GLN A 89 -8.96 -3.85 -1.43
C GLN A 89 -9.04 -2.32 -1.31
N LEU A 90 -8.15 -1.60 -1.98
CA LEU A 90 -8.10 -0.14 -1.90
C LEU A 90 -9.22 0.54 -2.72
N PHE A 91 -9.48 0.10 -3.95
CA PHE A 91 -10.34 0.84 -4.88
C PHE A 91 -11.76 0.26 -5.01
N GLU A 92 -11.95 -1.06 -4.90
CA GLU A 92 -13.27 -1.69 -4.89
C GLU A 92 -13.88 -1.63 -3.48
N ASN A 93 -13.14 -2.08 -2.45
CA ASN A 93 -13.62 -2.10 -1.07
C ASN A 93 -13.45 -0.74 -0.37
N LYS A 94 -12.65 0.20 -0.94
CA LYS A 94 -12.43 1.56 -0.43
C LYS A 94 -11.92 1.58 1.00
N GLU A 95 -10.96 0.75 1.30
CA GLU A 95 -10.46 0.49 2.65
C GLU A 95 -10.04 1.75 3.41
N TYR A 96 -9.35 2.69 2.73
CA TYR A 96 -8.92 3.97 3.35
C TYR A 96 -9.97 5.10 3.24
N ALA A 97 -11.13 4.88 2.63
CA ALA A 97 -12.15 5.92 2.54
C ALA A 97 -12.62 6.46 3.91
N PRO A 98 -12.75 5.62 4.97
CA PRO A 98 -13.10 6.12 6.29
C PRO A 98 -12.06 7.09 6.89
N LEU A 99 -10.76 6.89 6.59
CA LEU A 99 -9.71 7.83 7.02
C LEU A 99 -9.79 9.14 6.23
N VAL A 100 -9.98 9.08 4.91
CA VAL A 100 -10.17 10.29 4.08
C VAL A 100 -11.37 11.09 4.57
N GLN A 101 -12.49 10.43 4.87
CA GLN A 101 -13.68 11.09 5.44
C GLN A 101 -13.38 11.75 6.78
N LEU A 102 -12.62 11.09 7.67
CA LEU A 102 -12.23 11.65 8.96
C LEU A 102 -11.37 12.91 8.78
N ILE A 103 -10.39 12.89 7.87
CA ILE A 103 -9.53 14.03 7.56
C ILE A 103 -10.37 15.21 7.03
N GLN A 104 -11.28 14.95 6.09
CA GLN A 104 -12.18 15.95 5.51
C GLN A 104 -13.15 16.55 6.55
N GLN A 105 -13.71 15.73 7.44
CA GLN A 105 -14.56 16.18 8.54
C GLN A 105 -13.84 17.09 9.54
N ARG A 106 -12.53 16.93 9.66
CA ARG A 106 -11.65 17.77 10.49
C ARG A 106 -11.14 19.00 9.73
N HIS A 107 -11.57 19.20 8.48
CA HIS A 107 -11.15 20.32 7.62
C HIS A 107 -9.62 20.44 7.50
N GLN A 108 -8.93 19.32 7.41
CA GLN A 108 -7.47 19.28 7.30
C GLN A 108 -7.05 19.03 5.84
N GLU A 109 -5.98 19.72 5.44
CA GLU A 109 -5.28 19.51 4.17
C GLU A 109 -3.91 18.90 4.49
N PRO A 110 -3.77 17.56 4.43
CA PRO A 110 -2.52 16.90 4.80
C PRO A 110 -1.41 17.20 3.80
N LEU A 111 -0.20 17.46 4.32
CA LEU A 111 0.98 17.80 3.52
C LEU A 111 2.01 16.67 3.51
N LEU A 112 2.09 15.85 4.56
CA LEU A 112 3.03 14.75 4.66
C LEU A 112 2.32 13.46 5.08
N MET A 113 2.53 12.40 4.28
CA MET A 113 2.16 11.03 4.61
C MET A 113 3.42 10.18 4.74
N VAL A 114 3.43 9.30 5.73
CA VAL A 114 4.34 8.15 5.78
C VAL A 114 3.53 6.90 5.49
N ASP A 115 3.88 6.22 4.40
CA ASP A 115 3.30 4.95 3.95
C ASP A 115 4.29 3.83 4.30
N ALA A 116 4.20 3.32 5.53
CA ALA A 116 5.04 2.24 6.04
C ALA A 116 4.45 0.89 5.59
N GLY A 117 5.25 0.13 4.82
CA GLY A 117 4.80 -1.04 4.08
C GLY A 117 4.04 -0.62 2.82
N ALA A 118 4.67 0.21 1.98
CA ALA A 118 4.00 0.82 0.83
C ALA A 118 3.65 -0.17 -0.28
N ASN A 119 4.18 -1.40 -0.24
CA ASN A 119 3.97 -2.43 -1.25
C ASN A 119 4.22 -1.85 -2.67
N VAL A 120 3.26 -1.92 -3.58
CA VAL A 120 3.38 -1.38 -4.95
C VAL A 120 2.89 0.07 -5.09
N GLY A 121 2.61 0.77 -3.97
CA GLY A 121 2.24 2.18 -3.93
C GLY A 121 0.77 2.49 -4.24
N TYR A 122 -0.12 1.53 -4.16
CA TYR A 122 -1.54 1.79 -4.44
C TYR A 122 -2.20 2.64 -3.36
N ALA A 123 -1.80 2.53 -2.07
CA ALA A 123 -2.25 3.45 -1.03
C ALA A 123 -1.80 4.89 -1.35
N THR A 124 -0.55 5.07 -1.75
CA THR A 124 -0.02 6.36 -2.23
C THR A 124 -0.87 6.93 -3.36
N LEU A 125 -1.21 6.13 -4.40
CA LEU A 125 -2.09 6.57 -5.49
C LEU A 125 -3.46 6.99 -4.95
N PHE A 126 -4.06 6.20 -4.06
CA PHE A 126 -5.36 6.49 -3.47
C PHE A 126 -5.35 7.81 -2.71
N PHE A 127 -4.37 8.05 -1.84
CA PHE A 127 -4.31 9.29 -1.08
C PHE A 127 -3.98 10.51 -1.94
N LYS A 128 -3.11 10.37 -2.94
CA LYS A 128 -2.79 11.45 -3.90
C LYS A 128 -3.98 11.88 -4.75
N GLN A 129 -4.96 11.00 -5.00
CA GLN A 129 -6.23 11.39 -5.64
C GLN A 129 -7.07 12.34 -4.77
N HIS A 130 -7.08 12.10 -3.46
CA HIS A 130 -7.85 12.91 -2.52
C HIS A 130 -7.09 14.17 -2.08
N PHE A 131 -5.76 14.10 -2.05
CA PHE A 131 -4.87 15.16 -1.57
C PHE A 131 -3.70 15.33 -2.56
N PRO A 132 -3.88 16.05 -3.69
CA PRO A 132 -2.87 16.13 -4.76
C PRO A 132 -1.53 16.73 -4.30
N GLN A 133 -1.54 17.63 -3.32
CA GLN A 133 -0.34 18.29 -2.78
C GLN A 133 0.43 17.45 -1.75
N LEU A 134 -0.14 16.30 -1.33
CA LEU A 134 0.44 15.43 -0.32
C LEU A 134 1.85 14.95 -0.76
N GLN A 135 2.85 15.18 0.08
CA GLN A 135 4.13 14.50 -0.03
C GLN A 135 4.04 13.14 0.65
N VAL A 136 4.59 12.11 0.04
CA VAL A 136 4.52 10.75 0.56
C VAL A 136 5.92 10.15 0.68
N ILE A 137 6.25 9.61 1.83
CA ILE A 137 7.42 8.76 2.04
C ILE A 137 6.93 7.31 2.02
N CYS A 138 7.21 6.60 0.95
CA CYS A 138 6.95 5.18 0.80
C CYS A 138 8.12 4.38 1.36
N ILE A 139 7.91 3.66 2.45
CA ILE A 139 8.92 2.78 3.04
C ILE A 139 8.54 1.33 2.69
N GLU A 140 9.42 0.64 1.97
CA GLU A 140 9.14 -0.68 1.45
C GLU A 140 10.46 -1.48 1.37
N PRO A 141 10.53 -2.69 1.95
CA PRO A 141 11.76 -3.49 1.94
C PRO A 141 12.10 -4.11 0.58
N ASP A 142 11.11 -4.45 -0.24
CA ASP A 142 11.34 -5.15 -1.51
C ASP A 142 11.69 -4.17 -2.64
N GLY A 143 12.85 -4.36 -3.28
CA GLY A 143 13.31 -3.50 -4.37
C GLY A 143 12.44 -3.58 -5.64
N GLY A 144 11.74 -4.71 -5.86
CA GLY A 144 10.78 -4.87 -6.94
C GLY A 144 9.54 -4.03 -6.70
N ASN A 145 9.05 -3.98 -5.46
CA ASN A 145 7.96 -3.12 -5.03
C ASN A 145 8.35 -1.64 -5.13
N ILE A 146 9.56 -1.26 -4.68
CA ILE A 146 10.09 0.11 -4.87
C ILE A 146 10.05 0.53 -6.35
N THR A 147 10.52 -0.35 -7.23
CA THR A 147 10.46 -0.10 -8.68
C THR A 147 9.03 0.07 -9.17
N GLN A 148 8.09 -0.69 -8.61
CA GLN A 148 6.68 -0.61 -8.97
C GLN A 148 6.03 0.68 -8.45
N ILE A 149 6.35 1.13 -7.23
CA ILE A 149 5.93 2.44 -6.69
C ILE A 149 6.36 3.56 -7.65
N GLN A 150 7.64 3.55 -8.07
CA GLN A 150 8.19 4.56 -8.97
C GLN A 150 7.49 4.56 -10.34
N LYS A 151 7.21 3.39 -10.92
CA LYS A 151 6.43 3.27 -12.17
C LYS A 151 5.02 3.82 -12.00
N ASN A 152 4.35 3.48 -10.91
CA ASN A 152 2.99 3.93 -10.61
C ASN A 152 2.94 5.46 -10.40
N ALA A 153 3.92 6.04 -9.73
CA ALA A 153 4.04 7.48 -9.60
C ALA A 153 4.30 8.16 -10.96
N ALA A 154 5.27 7.64 -11.73
CA ALA A 154 5.69 8.22 -13.01
C ALA A 154 4.57 8.21 -14.06
N VAL A 155 3.81 7.12 -14.20
CA VAL A 155 2.73 7.01 -15.20
C VAL A 155 1.58 8.00 -14.95
N ASN A 156 1.46 8.51 -13.73
CA ASN A 156 0.48 9.53 -13.32
C ASN A 156 1.08 10.93 -13.19
N GLY A 157 2.37 11.11 -13.49
CA GLY A 157 3.06 12.39 -13.32
C GLY A 157 3.08 12.89 -11.86
N LEU A 158 3.02 12.00 -10.88
CA LEU A 158 2.99 12.37 -9.46
C LEU A 158 4.34 12.92 -9.03
N THR A 159 4.31 14.06 -8.36
CA THR A 159 5.46 14.66 -7.67
C THR A 159 5.34 14.45 -6.16
N GLY A 160 6.44 14.61 -5.42
CA GLY A 160 6.46 14.48 -3.97
C GLY A 160 6.24 13.04 -3.47
N VAL A 161 6.58 12.04 -4.28
CA VAL A 161 6.64 10.62 -3.87
C VAL A 161 8.11 10.24 -3.68
N HIS A 162 8.46 9.97 -2.43
CA HIS A 162 9.82 9.60 -2.00
C HIS A 162 9.83 8.14 -1.61
N THR A 163 10.82 7.39 -2.05
CA THR A 163 10.93 5.96 -1.74
C THR A 163 12.14 5.70 -0.85
N GLU A 164 11.95 4.95 0.22
CA GLU A 164 12.99 4.44 1.10
C GLU A 164 12.95 2.91 1.07
N GLN A 165 14.00 2.28 0.52
CA GLN A 165 14.11 0.83 0.51
C GLN A 165 14.60 0.35 1.88
N ALA A 166 13.68 0.14 2.80
CA ALA A 166 13.96 -0.24 4.17
C ALA A 166 12.76 -0.96 4.81
N GLY A 167 13.02 -1.72 5.88
CA GLY A 167 11.98 -2.10 6.82
C GLY A 167 11.72 -0.98 7.83
N VAL A 168 10.56 -0.97 8.46
CA VAL A 168 10.26 -0.04 9.56
C VAL A 168 10.47 -0.76 10.89
N TRP A 169 11.20 -0.08 11.79
CA TRP A 169 11.55 -0.64 13.10
C TRP A 169 11.58 0.45 14.18
N SER A 170 11.68 0.04 15.44
CA SER A 170 11.80 0.99 16.57
C SER A 170 13.14 1.73 16.61
N HIS A 171 14.14 1.29 15.87
CA HIS A 171 15.47 1.91 15.79
C HIS A 171 16.17 1.52 14.49
N ASN A 172 17.20 2.26 14.13
CA ASN A 172 18.01 1.95 12.96
C ASN A 172 18.86 0.69 13.24
N CYS A 173 18.61 -0.37 12.50
CA CYS A 173 19.33 -1.65 12.60
C CYS A 173 19.36 -2.35 11.23
N TRP A 174 19.79 -3.59 11.19
CA TRP A 174 19.69 -4.45 10.04
C TRP A 174 18.57 -5.46 10.24
N LEU A 175 17.82 -5.77 9.21
CA LEU A 175 16.74 -6.74 9.22
C LEU A 175 16.99 -7.83 8.21
N GLU A 176 16.57 -9.03 8.52
CA GLU A 176 16.52 -10.15 7.59
C GLU A 176 15.06 -10.42 7.21
N LEU A 177 14.79 -10.48 5.89
CA LEU A 177 13.47 -10.84 5.38
C LEU A 177 13.30 -12.36 5.49
N LYS A 178 12.30 -12.79 6.25
CA LYS A 178 11.92 -14.19 6.40
C LYS A 178 10.63 -14.47 5.65
N LYS A 179 10.59 -15.61 4.98
CA LYS A 179 9.35 -16.10 4.33
C LYS A 179 8.53 -16.91 5.31
N ASP A 180 7.29 -16.52 5.51
CA ASP A 180 6.33 -17.32 6.27
C ASP A 180 5.80 -18.47 5.41
N LYS A 181 6.34 -19.66 5.65
CA LYS A 181 5.97 -20.86 4.93
C LYS A 181 4.52 -21.32 5.16
N SER A 182 3.86 -20.80 6.21
CA SER A 182 2.49 -21.15 6.58
C SER A 182 1.45 -20.45 5.70
N LYS A 183 1.75 -19.24 5.20
CA LYS A 183 0.80 -18.43 4.42
C LYS A 183 0.79 -18.73 2.92
N GLY A 184 1.74 -19.50 2.39
CA GLY A 184 1.73 -20.03 1.00
C GLY A 184 1.72 -19.02 -0.15
N GLN A 185 1.76 -17.71 0.14
CA GLN A 185 1.62 -16.59 -0.80
C GLN A 185 2.79 -15.61 -0.69
N GLU A 186 2.97 -14.76 -1.70
CA GLU A 186 4.10 -13.80 -1.77
C GLU A 186 4.10 -12.75 -0.64
N TRP A 187 2.97 -12.42 -0.05
CA TRP A 187 2.84 -11.51 1.10
C TRP A 187 3.15 -12.11 2.47
N GLY A 188 3.46 -13.38 2.54
CA GLY A 188 3.88 -14.05 3.78
C GLY A 188 5.32 -13.74 4.18
N PHE A 189 5.84 -12.55 3.90
CA PHE A 189 7.14 -12.12 4.39
C PHE A 189 7.00 -11.34 5.69
N TYR A 190 7.96 -11.52 6.58
CA TYR A 190 8.13 -10.71 7.79
C TYR A 190 9.62 -10.46 8.00
N VAL A 191 9.93 -9.44 8.80
CA VAL A 191 11.31 -9.07 9.08
C VAL A 191 11.68 -9.40 10.53
N VAL A 192 12.95 -9.72 10.77
CA VAL A 192 13.54 -9.91 12.10
C VAL A 192 14.87 -9.17 12.14
N GLU A 193 15.30 -8.75 13.33
CA GLU A 193 16.63 -8.16 13.50
C GLU A 193 17.74 -9.14 13.08
N SER A 194 18.77 -8.60 12.48
CA SER A 194 19.95 -9.32 12.01
C SER A 194 21.22 -8.58 12.38
N GLU A 195 22.24 -9.31 12.75
CA GLU A 195 23.59 -8.75 12.96
C GLU A 195 24.37 -8.61 11.64
N ALA A 196 23.86 -9.17 10.55
CA ALA A 196 24.56 -9.20 9.27
C ALA A 196 24.39 -7.87 8.51
N PRO A 197 25.48 -7.17 8.18
CA PRO A 197 25.42 -5.89 7.45
C PRO A 197 24.99 -6.04 5.98
N THR A 198 24.82 -7.25 5.48
CA THR A 198 24.25 -7.57 4.16
C THR A 198 22.73 -7.68 4.16
N ALA A 199 22.12 -7.55 5.34
CA ALA A 199 20.67 -7.59 5.50
C ALA A 199 20.01 -6.27 5.09
N LEU A 200 18.70 -6.26 5.09
CA LEU A 200 17.90 -5.08 4.80
C LEU A 200 18.12 -4.00 5.88
N LYS A 201 18.28 -2.74 5.47
CA LYS A 201 18.30 -1.61 6.39
C LYS A 201 16.94 -1.44 7.06
N ALA A 202 16.95 -1.16 8.36
CA ALA A 202 15.78 -0.72 9.10
C ALA A 202 15.85 0.78 9.38
N VAL A 203 14.69 1.44 9.36
CA VAL A 203 14.58 2.86 9.67
C VAL A 203 13.57 3.10 10.80
N GLU A 204 13.94 4.02 11.68
CA GLU A 204 13.03 4.63 12.62
C GLU A 204 12.38 5.85 11.97
N ILE A 205 11.05 5.88 11.84
CA ILE A 205 10.31 6.89 11.04
C ILE A 205 10.67 8.32 11.47
N VAL A 206 10.78 8.59 12.77
CA VAL A 206 11.07 9.93 13.28
C VAL A 206 12.45 10.47 12.90
N THR A 207 13.35 9.60 12.44
CA THR A 207 14.69 9.98 11.98
C THR A 207 14.76 10.33 10.49
N LEU A 208 13.68 10.14 9.76
CA LEU A 208 13.66 10.43 8.33
C LEU A 208 13.79 11.94 8.08
N PRO A 209 14.67 12.39 7.17
CA PRO A 209 14.94 13.82 6.97
C PRO A 209 13.69 14.65 6.65
N LEU A 210 12.80 14.12 5.82
CA LEU A 210 11.57 14.82 5.44
C LEU A 210 10.59 14.92 6.62
N VAL A 211 10.51 13.90 7.49
CA VAL A 211 9.73 13.96 8.73
C VAL A 211 10.27 15.03 9.67
N GLN A 212 11.60 15.08 9.84
CA GLN A 212 12.26 16.09 10.67
C GLN A 212 12.06 17.51 10.12
N GLN A 213 12.11 17.67 8.80
CA GLN A 213 11.88 18.96 8.15
C GLN A 213 10.45 19.46 8.33
N HIS A 214 9.45 18.59 8.22
CA HIS A 214 8.04 18.94 8.41
C HIS A 214 7.66 19.07 9.88
N GLY A 215 8.32 18.35 10.78
CA GLY A 215 8.04 18.33 12.23
C GLY A 215 6.71 17.66 12.61
N CYS A 216 5.91 17.25 11.64
CA CYS A 216 4.63 16.58 11.83
C CYS A 216 4.37 15.59 10.67
N ILE A 217 3.73 14.47 10.99
CA ILE A 217 3.20 13.52 10.02
C ILE A 217 1.69 13.70 10.00
N ASP A 218 1.13 14.16 8.88
CA ASP A 218 -0.31 14.34 8.78
C ASP A 218 -1.04 13.00 8.69
N ILE A 219 -0.52 12.06 7.87
CA ILE A 219 -1.06 10.72 7.73
C ILE A 219 0.04 9.69 7.99
N LEU A 220 -0.12 8.88 9.04
CA LEU A 220 0.73 7.74 9.33
C LEU A 220 -0.03 6.45 8.99
N LYS A 221 0.32 5.81 7.87
CA LYS A 221 -0.14 4.45 7.54
C LYS A 221 0.93 3.46 7.97
N ILE A 222 0.52 2.43 8.71
CA ILE A 222 1.37 1.30 9.11
C ILE A 222 0.66 0.01 8.71
N ASP A 223 1.34 -0.76 7.86
CA ASP A 223 0.93 -2.09 7.43
C ASP A 223 2.23 -2.82 7.04
N VAL A 224 2.88 -3.43 8.02
CA VAL A 224 4.27 -3.89 7.93
C VAL A 224 4.43 -5.37 8.31
N GLU A 225 3.36 -6.13 8.13
CA GLU A 225 3.33 -7.59 8.23
C GLU A 225 3.92 -8.13 9.55
N GLY A 226 3.57 -7.49 10.68
CA GLY A 226 3.90 -7.91 12.05
C GLY A 226 5.07 -7.14 12.68
N SER A 227 5.72 -6.21 11.96
CA SER A 227 6.71 -5.30 12.56
C SER A 227 6.08 -4.25 13.50
N GLU A 228 4.75 -4.16 13.54
CA GLU A 228 4.00 -3.32 14.49
C GLU A 228 4.42 -3.60 15.93
N ALA A 229 4.64 -4.89 16.27
CA ALA A 229 5.12 -5.28 17.59
C ALA A 229 6.45 -4.59 17.95
N ALA A 230 7.38 -4.49 17.00
CA ALA A 230 8.66 -3.85 17.23
C ALA A 230 8.56 -2.32 17.28
N ILE A 231 7.73 -1.71 16.44
CA ILE A 231 7.48 -0.26 16.42
C ILE A 231 6.92 0.21 17.76
N PHE A 232 6.00 -0.57 18.35
CA PHE A 232 5.30 -0.25 19.59
C PHE A 232 5.90 -0.91 20.85
N ALA A 233 7.02 -1.65 20.75
CA ALA A 233 7.66 -2.31 21.89
C ALA A 233 8.20 -1.32 22.93
N ASP A 234 8.82 -0.23 22.48
CA ASP A 234 9.36 0.82 23.34
C ASP A 234 8.35 1.98 23.43
N GLN A 235 7.74 2.16 24.60
CA GLN A 235 6.73 3.17 24.86
C GLN A 235 7.22 4.61 24.61
N HIS A 236 8.50 4.91 24.88
CA HIS A 236 9.05 6.26 24.65
C HIS A 236 9.18 6.54 23.14
N LYS A 237 9.64 5.57 22.38
CA LYS A 237 9.77 5.70 20.92
C LYS A 237 8.41 5.73 20.23
N ALA A 238 7.50 4.88 20.65
CA ALA A 238 6.12 4.92 20.18
C ALA A 238 5.46 6.28 20.49
N ALA A 239 5.63 6.80 21.72
CA ALA A 239 5.13 8.11 22.10
C ALA A 239 5.76 9.24 21.26
N ALA A 240 7.08 9.17 20.96
CA ALA A 240 7.74 10.14 20.09
C ALA A 240 7.11 10.15 18.67
N LEU A 241 6.88 8.98 18.07
CA LEU A 241 6.22 8.85 16.76
C LEU A 241 4.77 9.36 16.80
N LEU A 242 4.01 8.94 17.81
CA LEU A 242 2.60 9.28 17.93
C LEU A 242 2.38 10.77 18.26
N SER A 243 3.31 11.41 19.00
CA SER A 243 3.21 12.83 19.36
C SER A 243 3.32 13.78 18.16
N ILE A 244 3.89 13.32 17.04
CA ILE A 244 4.03 14.09 15.80
C ILE A 244 3.07 13.61 14.70
N SER A 245 2.20 12.62 14.98
CA SER A 245 1.27 12.04 14.00
C SER A 245 -0.15 12.51 14.23
N ARG A 246 -0.79 13.09 13.20
CA ARG A 246 -2.16 13.62 13.28
C ARG A 246 -3.23 12.58 13.04
N PHE A 247 -3.12 11.86 11.93
CA PHE A 247 -4.06 10.80 11.54
C PHE A 247 -3.33 9.49 11.36
N ILE A 248 -3.98 8.39 11.74
CA ILE A 248 -3.42 7.04 11.62
C ILE A 248 -4.35 6.11 10.86
N ALA A 249 -3.75 5.18 10.12
CA ALA A 249 -4.34 3.93 9.67
C ALA A 249 -3.33 2.81 9.95
N ILE A 250 -3.65 1.92 10.86
CA ILE A 250 -2.75 0.83 11.27
C ILE A 250 -3.48 -0.49 11.03
N GLU A 251 -2.90 -1.37 10.21
CA GLU A 251 -3.24 -2.79 10.18
C GLU A 251 -2.42 -3.49 11.26
N ILE A 252 -3.10 -4.16 12.20
CA ILE A 252 -2.46 -4.83 13.32
C ILE A 252 -2.57 -6.34 13.09
N HIS A 253 -1.42 -6.98 12.90
CA HIS A 253 -1.32 -8.43 12.67
C HIS A 253 -1.35 -9.17 14.01
N ASP A 254 -2.54 -9.58 14.47
CA ASP A 254 -2.79 -10.17 15.80
C ASP A 254 -2.03 -11.48 16.06
N ASP A 255 -1.54 -12.14 15.03
CA ASP A 255 -0.66 -13.31 15.15
C ASP A 255 0.78 -12.95 15.56
N ARG A 256 1.14 -11.67 15.57
CA ARG A 256 2.51 -11.15 15.82
C ARG A 256 2.57 -9.95 16.75
N ALA A 257 1.50 -9.16 16.84
CA ALA A 257 1.43 -7.94 17.62
C ALA A 257 0.26 -7.96 18.62
N ASP A 258 0.45 -7.37 19.78
CA ASP A 258 -0.62 -7.21 20.77
C ASP A 258 -1.45 -5.95 20.45
N ARG A 259 -2.61 -6.15 19.82
CA ARG A 259 -3.57 -5.10 19.48
C ARG A 259 -3.97 -4.26 20.68
N LYS A 260 -4.20 -4.91 21.83
CA LYS A 260 -4.60 -4.21 23.05
C LYS A 260 -3.50 -3.26 23.51
N HIS A 261 -2.27 -3.72 23.53
CA HIS A 261 -1.11 -2.90 23.90
C HIS A 261 -0.95 -1.68 22.96
N ILE A 262 -1.10 -1.88 21.64
CA ILE A 262 -1.05 -0.79 20.65
C ILE A 262 -2.19 0.22 20.89
N HIS A 263 -3.41 -0.25 21.10
CA HIS A 263 -4.57 0.62 21.40
C HIS A 263 -4.41 1.40 22.70
N GLU A 264 -3.81 0.82 23.73
CA GLU A 264 -3.47 1.51 24.99
C GLU A 264 -2.46 2.64 24.73
N GLN A 265 -1.43 2.41 23.91
CA GLN A 265 -0.46 3.44 23.56
C GLN A 265 -1.10 4.56 22.72
N LEU A 266 -1.95 4.24 21.77
CA LEU A 266 -2.70 5.24 21.00
C LEU A 266 -3.52 6.13 21.92
N SER A 267 -4.30 5.53 22.83
CA SER A 267 -5.13 6.26 23.81
C SER A 267 -4.28 7.14 24.73
N ALA A 268 -3.17 6.62 25.25
CA ALA A 268 -2.26 7.35 26.13
C ALA A 268 -1.62 8.57 25.43
N ASN A 269 -1.46 8.52 24.09
CA ASN A 269 -0.90 9.59 23.29
C ASN A 269 -1.94 10.53 22.67
N GLY A 270 -3.21 10.42 23.06
CA GLY A 270 -4.27 11.37 22.70
C GLY A 270 -5.03 11.04 21.42
N PHE A 271 -4.91 9.82 20.93
CA PHE A 271 -5.71 9.38 19.80
C PHE A 271 -7.11 8.95 20.23
N THR A 272 -8.09 9.41 19.46
CA THR A 272 -9.40 8.79 19.34
C THR A 272 -9.38 7.94 18.07
N PHE A 273 -9.84 6.71 18.17
CA PHE A 273 -9.80 5.76 17.05
C PHE A 273 -10.98 4.80 17.05
N ARG A 274 -11.15 4.13 15.93
CA ARG A 274 -12.12 3.05 15.74
C ARG A 274 -11.55 1.97 14.81
N GLU A 275 -12.06 0.79 14.89
CA GLU A 275 -11.80 -0.27 13.90
C GLU A 275 -12.65 -0.07 12.65
N SER A 276 -12.06 -0.34 11.49
CA SER A 276 -12.70 -0.26 10.18
C SER A 276 -12.13 -1.35 9.26
N GLY A 277 -12.80 -2.48 9.19
CA GLY A 277 -12.24 -3.68 8.57
C GLY A 277 -11.03 -4.18 9.35
N GLU A 278 -9.89 -4.32 8.68
CA GLU A 278 -8.63 -4.74 9.29
C GLU A 278 -7.84 -3.57 9.90
N LEU A 279 -8.28 -2.32 9.62
CA LEU A 279 -7.57 -1.11 10.05
C LEU A 279 -8.09 -0.55 11.39
N THR A 280 -7.16 -0.10 12.22
CA THR A 280 -7.40 0.87 13.29
C THR A 280 -7.19 2.28 12.73
N ILE A 281 -8.26 3.08 12.64
CA ILE A 281 -8.26 4.42 12.06
C ILE A 281 -8.55 5.45 13.16
N GLY A 282 -7.75 6.52 13.24
CA GLY A 282 -7.93 7.53 14.28
C GLY A 282 -7.26 8.87 14.01
N CYS A 283 -7.49 9.79 14.92
CA CYS A 283 -6.81 11.10 14.93
C CYS A 283 -6.33 11.48 16.33
N ASN A 284 -5.23 12.21 16.38
CA ASN A 284 -4.64 12.73 17.60
C ASN A 284 -5.33 14.05 18.00
N GLU A 285 -6.22 13.99 18.97
CA GLU A 285 -6.99 15.16 19.40
C GLU A 285 -6.11 16.29 19.97
N ARG A 286 -4.93 15.97 20.52
CA ARG A 286 -3.99 16.97 21.04
C ARG A 286 -3.42 17.84 19.90
N LEU A 287 -3.19 17.23 18.72
CA LEU A 287 -2.66 17.95 17.55
C LEU A 287 -3.76 18.68 16.77
N MET A 288 -5.03 18.26 16.90
CA MET A 288 -6.15 18.95 16.26
C MET A 288 -6.48 20.28 16.96
N THR A 289 -6.31 20.36 18.27
CA THR A 289 -6.60 21.58 19.06
C THR A 289 -5.47 22.60 19.03
N ALA A 290 -4.24 22.21 18.73
CA ALA A 290 -3.08 23.10 18.70
C ALA A 290 -3.04 24.11 17.51
N GLY A 291 -3.94 23.98 16.53
CA GLY A 291 -3.99 24.82 15.32
C GLY A 291 -5.00 25.97 15.37
N ILE A 292 -5.64 26.25 16.53
CA ILE A 292 -6.64 27.33 16.71
C ILE A 292 -6.06 28.44 17.62
N GLY A 293 -4.79 28.76 17.45
CA GLY A 293 -4.13 29.86 18.19
C GLY A 293 -3.53 30.88 17.24
#